data_da0bc4feefcee354c6b3ed238350142e
#
_entry.id   da0bc4feefcee354c6b3ed238350142e
#
_cell.length_a   1.000
_cell.length_b   1.000
_cell.length_c   1.000
_cell.angle_alpha   90.00
_cell.angle_beta   90.00
_cell.angle_gamma   90.00
#
_symmetry.space_group_name_H-M   'P 1'
#
loop_
_entity.id
_entity.type
_entity.pdbx_description
1 polymer ?
#
loop_
_entity_poly.entity_id
_entity_poly.type
_entity_poly.pdbx_seq_one_letter_code
_entity_poly.pdbx_strand_id
1 'polypeptide(L)'
;VSEFAQRIIGLKVFSHLHDLSMRFHLDRRTGGLSRAIERGTRALQQITWLFAFNIAPTLFEIALVSIYLAVTYPLKYVSVIIFAVVCYITFTLLFTEWRTKFRREMVSQESRATTIGVDSLLNFETVKYFGNERYEADRYNDALLGYMKAALKSQNTLGMLNSGQLIARVVCQVLILILAVQDYAAGNLTTGEVVMLNTFMLQLFIPLGFLGSSYRM
;
A
#
# COMPACT_ATOMS: atom_id res chain seq x y z
N VAL A 1 21.33 5.31 5.48
CA VAL A 1 20.56 5.43 6.74
C VAL A 1 19.78 4.15 7.02
N SER A 2 19.04 3.58 6.04
CA SER A 2 18.25 2.34 6.24
C SER A 2 19.12 1.14 6.59
N GLU A 3 20.23 0.93 5.89
CA GLU A 3 21.19 -0.16 6.14
C GLU A 3 21.82 -0.06 7.54
N PHE A 4 22.12 1.17 7.98
CA PHE A 4 22.68 1.42 9.30
C PHE A 4 21.64 1.11 10.40
N ALA A 5 20.41 1.53 10.23
CA ALA A 5 19.31 1.20 11.14
C ALA A 5 19.04 -0.31 11.20
N GLN A 6 19.04 -0.99 10.04
CA GLN A 6 18.88 -2.44 9.94
C GLN A 6 19.98 -3.18 10.71
N ARG A 7 21.24 -2.77 10.54
CA ARG A 7 22.38 -3.35 11.27
C ARG A 7 22.23 -3.21 12.79
N ILE A 8 21.91 -1.98 13.26
CA ILE A 8 21.76 -1.73 14.71
C ILE A 8 20.61 -2.54 15.29
N ILE A 9 19.45 -2.52 14.64
CA ILE A 9 18.28 -3.23 15.13
C ILE A 9 18.47 -4.73 15.04
N GLY A 10 19.04 -5.24 13.93
CA GLY A 10 19.36 -6.65 13.78
C GLY A 10 20.32 -7.15 14.88
N LEU A 11 21.38 -6.38 15.17
CA LEU A 11 22.32 -6.70 16.25
C LEU A 11 21.64 -6.69 17.63
N LYS A 12 20.80 -5.68 17.89
CA LYS A 12 20.09 -5.53 19.17
C LYS A 12 19.08 -6.67 19.40
N VAL A 13 18.35 -7.06 18.36
CA VAL A 13 17.42 -8.20 18.42
C VAL A 13 18.19 -9.50 18.61
N PHE A 14 19.27 -9.71 17.87
CA PHE A 14 20.11 -10.88 17.97
C PHE A 14 20.70 -11.03 19.39
N SER A 15 21.27 -9.96 19.95
CA SER A 15 21.79 -9.92 21.32
C SER A 15 20.70 -10.25 22.33
N HIS A 16 19.53 -9.57 22.21
CA HIS A 16 18.40 -9.82 23.13
C HIS A 16 17.92 -11.27 23.08
N LEU A 17 17.92 -11.89 21.90
CA LEU A 17 17.53 -13.31 21.80
C LEU A 17 18.51 -14.24 22.48
N HIS A 18 19.82 -13.93 22.48
CA HIS A 18 20.82 -14.71 23.21
C HIS A 18 20.72 -14.53 24.73
N ASP A 19 20.20 -13.40 25.18
CA ASP A 19 19.97 -13.12 26.61
C ASP A 19 18.71 -13.85 27.16
N LEU A 20 17.87 -14.42 26.29
CA LEU A 20 16.68 -15.14 26.70
C LEU A 20 17.01 -16.51 27.29
N SER A 21 16.15 -16.99 28.20
CA SER A 21 16.35 -18.24 28.91
C SER A 21 16.42 -19.47 28.00
N MET A 22 17.16 -20.49 28.41
CA MET A 22 17.24 -21.79 27.73
C MET A 22 15.86 -22.41 27.46
N ARG A 23 14.91 -22.23 28.38
CA ARG A 23 13.53 -22.71 28.22
C ARG A 23 12.84 -22.09 27.00
N PHE A 24 13.07 -20.81 26.73
CA PHE A 24 12.57 -20.12 25.54
C PHE A 24 13.10 -20.76 24.25
N HIS A 25 14.38 -21.11 24.22
CA HIS A 25 15.01 -21.71 23.05
C HIS A 25 14.60 -23.17 22.82
N LEU A 26 14.31 -23.92 23.88
CA LEU A 26 13.83 -25.31 23.79
C LEU A 26 12.36 -25.40 23.36
N ASP A 27 11.51 -24.45 23.77
CA ASP A 27 10.08 -24.43 23.43
C ASP A 27 9.80 -23.94 21.99
N ARG A 28 10.75 -23.31 21.34
CA ARG A 28 10.56 -22.74 19.98
C ARG A 28 11.50 -23.35 18.95
N ARG A 29 10.93 -23.67 17.78
CA ARG A 29 11.71 -24.10 16.61
C ARG A 29 12.57 -22.92 16.12
N THR A 30 13.86 -23.02 16.25
CA THR A 30 14.88 -22.01 15.88
C THR A 30 14.73 -21.44 14.46
N GLY A 31 14.30 -22.24 13.48
CA GLY A 31 14.04 -21.80 12.11
C GLY A 31 12.86 -20.81 11.94
N GLY A 32 11.91 -20.79 12.89
CA GLY A 32 10.82 -19.80 12.92
C GLY A 32 11.30 -18.43 13.39
N LEU A 33 12.21 -18.43 14.36
CA LEU A 33 12.76 -17.22 14.94
C LEU A 33 13.67 -16.46 13.95
N SER A 34 14.54 -17.17 13.25
CA SER A 34 15.40 -16.60 12.20
C SER A 34 14.58 -15.92 11.09
N ARG A 35 13.52 -16.59 10.61
CA ARG A 35 12.60 -16.01 9.62
C ARG A 35 11.82 -14.81 10.15
N ALA A 36 11.50 -14.76 11.44
CA ALA A 36 10.83 -13.62 12.05
C ALA A 36 11.76 -12.39 12.13
N ILE A 37 13.03 -12.58 12.48
CA ILE A 37 14.04 -11.53 12.51
C ILE A 37 14.24 -10.96 11.10
N GLU A 38 14.45 -11.83 10.13
CA GLU A 38 14.68 -11.42 8.74
C GLU A 38 13.48 -10.62 8.17
N ARG A 39 12.25 -11.09 8.41
CA ARG A 39 11.04 -10.34 8.03
C ARG A 39 10.92 -9.02 8.76
N GLY A 40 11.21 -8.98 10.05
CA GLY A 40 11.17 -7.75 10.85
C GLY A 40 12.18 -6.70 10.37
N THR A 41 13.41 -7.09 10.08
CA THR A 41 14.45 -6.18 9.58
C THR A 41 14.12 -5.66 8.18
N ARG A 42 13.60 -6.50 7.27
CA ARG A 42 13.14 -6.06 5.95
C ARG A 42 11.95 -5.11 6.05
N ALA A 43 10.98 -5.38 6.93
CA ALA A 43 9.84 -4.49 7.14
C ALA A 43 10.26 -3.11 7.64
N LEU A 44 11.23 -3.04 8.55
CA LEU A 44 11.81 -1.77 9.02
C LEU A 44 12.48 -0.98 7.90
N GLN A 45 13.24 -1.65 7.04
CA GLN A 45 13.86 -1.01 5.87
C GLN A 45 12.79 -0.42 4.95
N GLN A 46 11.75 -1.19 4.66
CA GLN A 46 10.63 -0.77 3.82
C GLN A 46 9.86 0.41 4.40
N ILE A 47 9.57 0.40 5.72
CA ILE A 47 8.90 1.50 6.42
C ILE A 47 9.78 2.76 6.40
N THR A 48 11.07 2.64 6.67
CA THR A 48 12.01 3.77 6.65
C THR A 48 12.08 4.39 5.25
N TRP A 49 12.18 3.55 4.21
CA TRP A 49 12.18 4.01 2.83
C TRP A 49 10.86 4.71 2.45
N LEU A 50 9.73 4.10 2.82
CA LEU A 50 8.41 4.66 2.58
C LEU A 50 8.25 6.03 3.24
N PHE A 51 8.65 6.15 4.51
CA PHE A 51 8.55 7.41 5.24
C PHE A 51 9.47 8.48 4.64
N ALA A 52 10.75 8.18 4.42
CA ALA A 52 11.74 9.14 3.98
C ALA A 52 11.53 9.62 2.53
N PHE A 53 11.12 8.71 1.62
CA PHE A 53 11.06 9.00 0.18
C PHE A 53 9.65 9.17 -0.38
N ASN A 54 8.61 8.84 0.40
CA ASN A 54 7.22 9.04 -0.03
C ASN A 54 6.44 9.96 0.92
N ILE A 55 6.35 9.62 2.20
CA ILE A 55 5.48 10.36 3.13
C ILE A 55 6.04 11.75 3.41
N ALA A 56 7.29 11.86 3.82
CA ALA A 56 7.89 13.14 4.19
C ALA A 56 7.94 14.15 3.01
N PRO A 57 8.42 13.79 1.81
CA PRO A 57 8.37 14.68 0.65
C PRO A 57 6.95 15.11 0.28
N THR A 58 5.97 14.18 0.31
CA THR A 58 4.58 14.49 0.00
C THR A 58 3.97 15.49 0.97
N LEU A 59 4.19 15.32 2.28
CA LEU A 59 3.72 16.27 3.28
C LEU A 59 4.36 17.65 3.11
N PHE A 60 5.65 17.68 2.80
CA PHE A 60 6.38 18.92 2.54
C PHE A 60 5.86 19.61 1.28
N GLU A 61 5.61 18.89 0.21
CA GLU A 61 5.05 19.41 -1.04
C GLU A 61 3.63 19.98 -0.84
N ILE A 62 2.75 19.24 -0.15
CA ILE A 62 1.40 19.73 0.19
C ILE A 62 1.49 21.02 1.01
N ALA A 63 2.37 21.08 1.99
CA ALA A 63 2.55 22.27 2.83
C ALA A 63 3.05 23.46 2.00
N LEU A 64 4.08 23.28 1.17
CA LEU A 64 4.62 24.35 0.32
C LEU A 64 3.58 24.89 -0.66
N VAL A 65 2.88 24.01 -1.37
CA VAL A 65 1.85 24.41 -2.34
C VAL A 65 0.71 25.13 -1.62
N SER A 66 0.27 24.63 -0.46
CA SER A 66 -0.80 25.25 0.33
C SER A 66 -0.40 26.65 0.84
N ILE A 67 0.82 26.81 1.34
CA ILE A 67 1.35 28.11 1.79
C ILE A 67 1.44 29.08 0.61
N TYR A 68 2.01 28.64 -0.51
CA TYR A 68 2.14 29.48 -1.70
C TYR A 68 0.78 29.97 -2.20
N LEU A 69 -0.20 29.07 -2.28
CA LEU A 69 -1.55 29.41 -2.70
C LEU A 69 -2.26 30.35 -1.71
N ALA A 70 -2.06 30.16 -0.41
CA ALA A 70 -2.66 31.00 0.63
C ALA A 70 -2.12 32.43 0.61
N VAL A 71 -0.86 32.61 0.20
CA VAL A 71 -0.23 33.94 0.12
C VAL A 71 -0.56 34.63 -1.21
N THR A 72 -0.66 33.88 -2.30
CA THR A 72 -0.73 34.43 -3.67
C THR A 72 -2.17 34.55 -4.19
N TYR A 73 -3.07 33.65 -3.76
CA TYR A 73 -4.42 33.54 -4.30
C TYR A 73 -5.50 33.69 -3.24
N PRO A 74 -6.73 34.04 -3.64
CA PRO A 74 -7.88 34.06 -2.73
C PRO A 74 -8.09 32.71 -2.02
N LEU A 75 -8.49 32.76 -0.77
CA LEU A 75 -8.72 31.59 0.11
C LEU A 75 -9.63 30.51 -0.50
N LYS A 76 -10.47 30.87 -1.47
CA LYS A 76 -11.34 29.91 -2.17
C LYS A 76 -10.56 28.77 -2.85
N TYR A 77 -9.38 29.04 -3.45
CA TYR A 77 -8.55 28.01 -4.08
C TYR A 77 -7.93 27.08 -3.05
N VAL A 78 -7.41 27.66 -1.97
CA VAL A 78 -6.83 26.90 -0.85
C VAL A 78 -7.87 25.97 -0.23
N SER A 79 -9.08 26.51 0.04
CA SER A 79 -10.16 25.71 0.64
C SER A 79 -10.58 24.54 -0.23
N VAL A 80 -10.69 24.73 -1.54
CA VAL A 80 -11.02 23.63 -2.48
C VAL A 80 -9.91 22.56 -2.50
N ILE A 81 -8.64 22.96 -2.51
CA ILE A 81 -7.52 22.02 -2.51
C ILE A 81 -7.46 21.23 -1.19
N ILE A 82 -7.56 21.90 -0.05
CA ILE A 82 -7.56 21.21 1.25
C ILE A 82 -8.75 20.25 1.33
N PHE A 83 -9.94 20.68 0.93
CA PHE A 83 -11.13 19.84 0.89
C PHE A 83 -10.92 18.62 -0.01
N ALA A 84 -10.34 18.82 -1.20
CA ALA A 84 -10.03 17.74 -2.13
C ALA A 84 -9.06 16.70 -1.54
N VAL A 85 -7.98 17.17 -0.91
CA VAL A 85 -6.98 16.31 -0.25
C VAL A 85 -7.62 15.52 0.90
N VAL A 86 -8.41 16.19 1.74
CA VAL A 86 -9.09 15.52 2.86
C VAL A 86 -10.09 14.47 2.37
N CYS A 87 -10.92 14.80 1.37
CA CYS A 87 -11.84 13.83 0.76
C CYS A 87 -11.11 12.64 0.16
N TYR A 88 -10.02 12.89 -0.56
CA TYR A 88 -9.21 11.83 -1.17
C TYR A 88 -8.60 10.89 -0.13
N ILE A 89 -7.99 11.45 0.92
CA ILE A 89 -7.39 10.67 2.00
C ILE A 89 -8.46 9.88 2.74
N THR A 90 -9.57 10.51 3.11
CA THR A 90 -10.68 9.86 3.83
C THR A 90 -11.26 8.70 3.01
N PHE A 91 -11.54 8.93 1.72
CA PHE A 91 -12.00 7.88 0.80
C PHE A 91 -10.99 6.72 0.75
N THR A 92 -9.70 7.04 0.57
CA THR A 92 -8.64 6.03 0.47
C THR A 92 -8.55 5.19 1.74
N LEU A 93 -8.58 5.79 2.92
CA LEU A 93 -8.50 5.07 4.20
C LEU A 93 -9.71 4.16 4.42
N LEU A 94 -10.93 4.70 4.29
CA LEU A 94 -12.17 3.95 4.49
C LEU A 94 -12.29 2.77 3.52
N PHE A 95 -11.99 3.02 2.25
CA PHE A 95 -12.08 1.98 1.23
C PHE A 95 -10.98 0.91 1.39
N THR A 96 -9.77 1.31 1.79
CA THR A 96 -8.66 0.38 2.04
C THR A 96 -8.96 -0.53 3.24
N GLU A 97 -9.56 0.00 4.31
CA GLU A 97 -9.99 -0.80 5.46
C GLU A 97 -11.04 -1.84 5.06
N TRP A 98 -12.07 -1.42 4.32
CA TRP A 98 -13.08 -2.34 3.79
C TRP A 98 -12.47 -3.42 2.89
N ARG A 99 -11.49 -3.07 2.06
CA ARG A 99 -10.81 -3.98 1.13
C ARG A 99 -9.91 -4.99 1.84
N THR A 100 -9.39 -4.68 3.02
CA THR A 100 -8.44 -5.52 3.76
C THR A 100 -8.99 -6.93 4.02
N LYS A 101 -10.31 -7.09 4.20
CA LYS A 101 -10.94 -8.41 4.36
C LYS A 101 -10.76 -9.31 3.12
N PHE A 102 -10.88 -8.76 1.93
CA PHE A 102 -10.72 -9.53 0.68
C PHE A 102 -9.26 -9.91 0.43
N ARG A 103 -8.34 -9.04 0.82
CA ARG A 103 -6.92 -9.34 0.76
C ARG A 103 -6.52 -10.44 1.75
N ARG A 104 -7.05 -10.41 2.97
CA ARG A 104 -6.81 -11.46 3.96
C ARG A 104 -7.32 -12.81 3.48
N GLU A 105 -8.51 -12.84 2.87
CA GLU A 105 -9.06 -14.05 2.28
C GLU A 105 -8.17 -14.59 1.16
N MET A 106 -7.71 -13.74 0.25
CA MET A 106 -6.77 -14.12 -0.80
C MET A 106 -5.49 -14.75 -0.24
N VAL A 107 -4.86 -14.11 0.76
CA VAL A 107 -3.64 -14.61 1.41
C VAL A 107 -3.88 -15.94 2.12
N SER A 108 -5.03 -16.11 2.75
CA SER A 108 -5.43 -17.37 3.40
C SER A 108 -5.54 -18.52 2.39
N GLN A 109 -6.21 -18.28 1.25
CA GLN A 109 -6.35 -19.29 0.20
C GLN A 109 -5.01 -19.59 -0.50
N GLU A 110 -4.16 -18.59 -0.69
CA GLU A 110 -2.79 -18.76 -1.19
C GLU A 110 -1.95 -19.66 -0.27
N SER A 111 -1.99 -19.38 1.04
CA SER A 111 -1.30 -20.19 2.04
C SER A 111 -1.80 -21.63 2.03
N ARG A 112 -3.11 -21.84 1.92
CA ARG A 112 -3.71 -23.16 1.83
C ARG A 112 -3.24 -23.91 0.59
N ALA A 113 -3.26 -23.29 -0.58
CA ALA A 113 -2.78 -23.90 -1.81
C ALA A 113 -1.29 -24.25 -1.72
N THR A 114 -0.48 -23.32 -1.19
CA THR A 114 0.96 -23.56 -0.99
C THR A 114 1.20 -24.75 -0.04
N THR A 115 0.46 -24.82 1.07
CA THR A 115 0.59 -25.93 2.03
C THR A 115 0.27 -27.26 1.35
N ILE A 116 -0.83 -27.36 0.61
CA ILE A 116 -1.22 -28.59 -0.10
C ILE A 116 -0.13 -28.98 -1.11
N GLY A 117 0.39 -28.03 -1.90
CA GLY A 117 1.44 -28.33 -2.88
C GLY A 117 2.74 -28.81 -2.22
N VAL A 118 3.16 -28.14 -1.14
CA VAL A 118 4.38 -28.54 -0.40
C VAL A 118 4.21 -29.90 0.27
N ASP A 119 3.07 -30.15 0.92
CA ASP A 119 2.80 -31.42 1.61
C ASP A 119 2.79 -32.60 0.62
N SER A 120 2.16 -32.42 -0.56
CA SER A 120 2.14 -33.44 -1.61
C SER A 120 3.55 -33.73 -2.14
N LEU A 121 4.38 -32.70 -2.33
CA LEU A 121 5.77 -32.87 -2.78
C LEU A 121 6.67 -33.47 -1.72
N LEU A 122 6.48 -33.14 -0.45
CA LEU A 122 7.25 -33.74 0.65
C LEU A 122 6.91 -35.22 0.83
N ASN A 123 5.68 -35.62 0.51
CA ASN A 123 5.21 -36.99 0.60
C ASN A 123 5.19 -37.70 -0.78
N PHE A 124 6.03 -37.25 -1.74
CA PHE A 124 6.02 -37.76 -3.12
C PHE A 124 6.18 -39.27 -3.24
N GLU A 125 6.99 -39.87 -2.36
CA GLU A 125 7.18 -41.33 -2.31
C GLU A 125 5.87 -42.07 -2.04
N THR A 126 5.10 -41.57 -1.06
CA THR A 126 3.79 -42.14 -0.73
C THR A 126 2.81 -41.98 -1.89
N VAL A 127 2.78 -40.81 -2.52
CA VAL A 127 1.93 -40.53 -3.68
C VAL A 127 2.27 -41.52 -4.83
N LYS A 128 3.56 -41.69 -5.12
CA LYS A 128 4.06 -42.61 -6.13
C LYS A 128 3.76 -44.07 -5.79
N TYR A 129 3.97 -44.48 -4.56
CA TYR A 129 3.76 -45.84 -4.09
C TYR A 129 2.30 -46.29 -4.24
N PHE A 130 1.35 -45.39 -3.99
CA PHE A 130 -0.08 -45.66 -4.12
C PHE A 130 -0.70 -45.26 -5.47
N GLY A 131 0.07 -44.73 -6.41
CA GLY A 131 -0.42 -44.27 -7.72
C GLY A 131 -1.45 -43.15 -7.67
N ASN A 132 -1.36 -42.27 -6.65
CA ASN A 132 -2.35 -41.21 -6.35
C ASN A 132 -2.00 -39.82 -6.94
N GLU A 133 -1.16 -39.77 -7.97
CA GLU A 133 -0.73 -38.50 -8.58
C GLU A 133 -1.91 -37.67 -9.09
N ARG A 134 -2.91 -38.34 -9.68
CA ARG A 134 -4.09 -37.64 -10.20
C ARG A 134 -4.95 -37.08 -9.10
N TYR A 135 -5.13 -37.82 -8.01
CA TYR A 135 -5.87 -37.32 -6.82
C TYR A 135 -5.20 -36.11 -6.20
N GLU A 136 -3.88 -36.10 -6.02
CA GLU A 136 -3.14 -34.95 -5.49
C GLU A 136 -3.16 -33.76 -6.45
N ALA A 137 -3.10 -34.00 -7.77
CA ALA A 137 -3.25 -32.94 -8.77
C ALA A 137 -4.64 -32.29 -8.72
N ASP A 138 -5.71 -33.09 -8.61
CA ASP A 138 -7.09 -32.58 -8.51
C ASP A 138 -7.28 -31.80 -7.19
N ARG A 139 -6.77 -32.32 -6.07
CA ARG A 139 -6.80 -31.64 -4.75
C ARG A 139 -6.07 -30.30 -4.77
N TYR A 140 -4.92 -30.23 -5.42
CA TYR A 140 -4.16 -29.00 -5.59
C TYR A 140 -4.87 -28.02 -6.51
N ASN A 141 -5.46 -28.50 -7.60
CA ASN A 141 -6.25 -27.69 -8.53
C ASN A 141 -7.45 -27.04 -7.83
N ASP A 142 -8.17 -27.77 -6.97
CA ASP A 142 -9.29 -27.21 -6.20
C ASP A 142 -8.83 -26.09 -5.26
N ALA A 143 -7.68 -26.26 -4.62
CA ALA A 143 -7.10 -25.19 -3.79
C ALA A 143 -6.68 -23.97 -4.61
N LEU A 144 -6.10 -24.17 -5.79
CA LEU A 144 -5.76 -23.08 -6.72
C LEU A 144 -6.99 -22.38 -7.26
N LEU A 145 -8.08 -23.08 -7.53
CA LEU A 145 -9.37 -22.48 -7.93
C LEU A 145 -9.93 -21.59 -6.79
N GLY A 146 -9.82 -22.02 -5.54
CA GLY A 146 -10.15 -21.21 -4.38
C GLY A 146 -9.33 -19.92 -4.30
N TYR A 147 -8.02 -20.03 -4.42
CA TYR A 147 -7.11 -18.89 -4.50
C TYR A 147 -7.45 -17.96 -5.66
N MET A 148 -7.63 -18.48 -6.87
CA MET A 148 -7.96 -17.69 -8.05
C MET A 148 -9.23 -16.85 -7.84
N LYS A 149 -10.31 -17.43 -7.30
CA LYS A 149 -11.55 -16.70 -7.00
C LYS A 149 -11.33 -15.57 -5.99
N ALA A 150 -10.59 -15.83 -4.93
CA ALA A 150 -10.25 -14.84 -3.92
C ALA A 150 -9.33 -13.73 -4.47
N ALA A 151 -8.35 -14.09 -5.30
CA ALA A 151 -7.44 -13.17 -5.97
C ALA A 151 -8.19 -12.23 -6.93
N LEU A 152 -9.08 -12.76 -7.77
CA LEU A 152 -9.92 -11.96 -8.66
C LEU A 152 -10.79 -10.96 -7.88
N LYS A 153 -11.39 -11.39 -6.77
CA LYS A 153 -12.19 -10.51 -5.91
C LYS A 153 -11.34 -9.42 -5.27
N SER A 154 -10.15 -9.75 -4.78
CA SER A 154 -9.19 -8.79 -4.24
C SER A 154 -8.73 -7.80 -5.31
N GLN A 155 -8.45 -8.26 -6.53
CA GLN A 155 -8.04 -7.41 -7.65
C GLN A 155 -9.14 -6.48 -8.12
N ASN A 156 -10.39 -6.95 -8.20
CA ASN A 156 -11.53 -6.11 -8.55
C ASN A 156 -11.76 -5.00 -7.52
N THR A 157 -11.64 -5.30 -6.22
CA THR A 157 -11.75 -4.26 -5.17
C THR A 157 -10.59 -3.26 -5.25
N LEU A 158 -9.40 -3.67 -5.71
CA LEU A 158 -8.30 -2.75 -6.00
C LEU A 158 -8.63 -1.84 -7.19
N GLY A 159 -9.18 -2.40 -8.25
CA GLY A 159 -9.66 -1.63 -9.41
C GLY A 159 -10.69 -0.57 -9.00
N MET A 160 -11.67 -0.95 -8.16
CA MET A 160 -12.68 -0.01 -7.63
C MET A 160 -12.05 1.12 -6.81
N LEU A 161 -11.07 0.83 -5.95
CA LEU A 161 -10.33 1.85 -5.21
C LEU A 161 -9.63 2.83 -6.16
N ASN A 162 -8.88 2.31 -7.13
CA ASN A 162 -8.16 3.14 -8.10
C ASN A 162 -9.10 4.00 -8.95
N SER A 163 -10.23 3.44 -9.38
CA SER A 163 -11.25 4.18 -10.13
C SER A 163 -11.91 5.27 -9.28
N GLY A 164 -12.24 4.98 -8.03
CA GLY A 164 -12.79 5.99 -7.11
C GLY A 164 -11.80 7.13 -6.83
N GLN A 165 -10.53 6.81 -6.65
CA GLN A 165 -9.47 7.81 -6.50
C GLN A 165 -9.31 8.68 -7.76
N LEU A 166 -9.38 8.07 -8.95
CA LEU A 166 -9.33 8.78 -10.22
C LEU A 166 -10.52 9.74 -10.36
N ILE A 167 -11.73 9.28 -10.07
CA ILE A 167 -12.94 10.11 -10.14
C ILE A 167 -12.83 11.29 -9.17
N ALA A 168 -12.45 11.04 -7.91
CA ALA A 168 -12.26 12.10 -6.92
C ALA A 168 -11.27 13.17 -7.41
N ARG A 169 -10.12 12.75 -7.96
CA ARG A 169 -9.13 13.65 -8.55
C ARG A 169 -9.69 14.47 -9.69
N VAL A 170 -10.34 13.82 -10.66
CA VAL A 170 -10.90 14.50 -11.84
C VAL A 170 -11.98 15.52 -11.45
N VAL A 171 -12.87 15.16 -10.53
CA VAL A 171 -13.91 16.08 -10.04
C VAL A 171 -13.29 17.32 -9.41
N CYS A 172 -12.30 17.14 -8.54
CA CYS A 172 -11.61 18.26 -7.91
C CYS A 172 -10.86 19.13 -8.91
N GLN A 173 -10.23 18.50 -9.92
CA GLN A 173 -9.53 19.22 -10.99
C GLN A 173 -10.48 20.05 -11.85
N VAL A 174 -11.64 19.51 -12.21
CA VAL A 174 -12.68 20.22 -12.95
C VAL A 174 -13.21 21.41 -12.15
N LEU A 175 -13.46 21.22 -10.84
CA LEU A 175 -13.93 22.30 -9.98
C LEU A 175 -12.94 23.47 -9.91
N ILE A 176 -11.65 23.19 -9.72
CA ILE A 176 -10.63 24.26 -9.71
C ILE A 176 -10.53 24.95 -11.08
N LEU A 177 -10.58 24.18 -12.16
CA LEU A 177 -10.53 24.74 -13.50
C LEU A 177 -11.72 25.65 -13.79
N ILE A 178 -12.93 25.27 -13.38
CA ILE A 178 -14.13 26.13 -13.50
C ILE A 178 -13.94 27.43 -12.74
N LEU A 179 -13.48 27.37 -11.49
CA LEU A 179 -13.23 28.58 -10.68
C LEU A 179 -12.15 29.45 -11.30
N ALA A 180 -11.06 28.86 -11.79
CA ALA A 180 -9.97 29.60 -12.42
C ALA A 180 -10.39 30.26 -13.73
N VAL A 181 -11.23 29.60 -14.56
CA VAL A 181 -11.77 30.17 -15.79
C VAL A 181 -12.76 31.30 -15.50
N GLN A 182 -13.59 31.20 -14.46
CA GLN A 182 -14.47 32.28 -14.04
C GLN A 182 -13.69 33.52 -13.60
N ASP A 183 -12.63 33.35 -12.80
CA ASP A 183 -11.78 34.45 -12.38
C ASP A 183 -10.94 35.03 -13.54
N TYR A 184 -10.53 34.21 -14.49
CA TYR A 184 -9.89 34.66 -15.73
C TYR A 184 -10.83 35.54 -16.57
N ALA A 185 -12.08 35.09 -16.76
CA ALA A 185 -13.09 35.89 -17.48
C ALA A 185 -13.44 37.20 -16.77
N ALA A 186 -13.34 37.24 -15.43
CA ALA A 186 -13.49 38.47 -14.63
C ALA A 186 -12.25 39.38 -14.62
N GLY A 187 -11.15 38.99 -15.28
CA GLY A 187 -9.89 39.73 -15.33
C GLY A 187 -9.05 39.64 -14.05
N ASN A 188 -9.37 38.74 -13.13
CA ASN A 188 -8.67 38.57 -11.86
C ASN A 188 -7.47 37.61 -11.96
N LEU A 189 -7.38 36.82 -13.01
CA LEU A 189 -6.30 35.87 -13.27
C LEU A 189 -5.75 36.00 -14.68
N THR A 190 -4.47 35.72 -14.83
CA THR A 190 -3.80 35.58 -16.12
C THR A 190 -3.89 34.14 -16.64
N THR A 191 -3.67 33.92 -17.93
CA THR A 191 -3.60 32.57 -18.52
C THR A 191 -2.54 31.71 -17.86
N GLY A 192 -1.39 32.29 -17.47
CA GLY A 192 -0.32 31.60 -16.78
C GLY A 192 -0.75 31.08 -15.40
N GLU A 193 -1.54 31.85 -14.66
CA GLU A 193 -2.05 31.48 -13.34
C GLU A 193 -3.07 30.34 -13.41
N VAL A 194 -3.94 30.33 -14.44
CA VAL A 194 -4.86 29.22 -14.68
C VAL A 194 -4.09 27.92 -14.93
N VAL A 195 -3.06 27.95 -15.77
CA VAL A 195 -2.20 26.80 -16.05
C VAL A 195 -1.45 26.35 -14.79
N MET A 196 -0.97 27.30 -13.98
CA MET A 196 -0.24 27.00 -12.74
C MET A 196 -1.14 26.32 -11.72
N LEU A 197 -2.37 26.81 -11.48
CA LEU A 197 -3.34 26.20 -10.59
C LEU A 197 -3.67 24.75 -11.00
N ASN A 198 -3.86 24.53 -12.30
CA ASN A 198 -4.06 23.20 -12.86
C ASN A 198 -2.85 22.28 -12.64
N THR A 199 -1.64 22.78 -12.80
CA THR A 199 -0.40 22.04 -12.59
C THR A 199 -0.20 21.68 -11.12
N PHE A 200 -0.46 22.59 -10.19
CA PHE A 200 -0.39 22.28 -8.75
C PHE A 200 -1.35 21.18 -8.33
N MET A 201 -2.56 21.16 -8.89
CA MET A 201 -3.50 20.07 -8.64
C MET A 201 -2.95 18.73 -9.10
N LEU A 202 -2.43 18.64 -10.32
CA LEU A 202 -1.82 17.42 -10.83
C LEU A 202 -0.66 16.96 -9.96
N GLN A 203 0.22 17.89 -9.57
CA GLN A 203 1.40 17.64 -8.79
C GLN A 203 1.05 17.10 -7.37
N LEU A 204 0.03 17.65 -6.72
CA LEU A 204 -0.42 17.19 -5.40
C LEU A 204 -1.02 15.77 -5.42
N PHE A 205 -1.74 15.40 -6.47
CA PHE A 205 -2.40 14.10 -6.52
C PHE A 205 -1.49 12.94 -6.93
N ILE A 206 -0.35 13.19 -7.61
CA ILE A 206 0.59 12.14 -8.00
C ILE A 206 1.17 11.43 -6.78
N PRO A 207 1.80 12.11 -5.80
CA PRO A 207 2.35 11.46 -4.62
C PRO A 207 1.27 10.88 -3.69
N LEU A 208 0.07 11.48 -3.62
CA LEU A 208 -1.05 10.91 -2.89
C LEU A 208 -1.48 9.55 -3.43
N GLY A 209 -1.43 9.34 -4.75
CA GLY A 209 -1.66 8.04 -5.38
C GLY A 209 -0.63 6.98 -4.95
N PHE A 210 0.63 7.36 -4.79
CA PHE A 210 1.69 6.47 -4.29
C PHE A 210 1.49 6.11 -2.82
N LEU A 211 1.08 7.04 -1.96
CA LEU A 211 0.74 6.75 -0.56
C LEU A 211 -0.34 5.67 -0.46
N GLY A 212 -1.40 5.78 -1.27
CA GLY A 212 -2.45 4.77 -1.35
C GLY A 212 -1.94 3.40 -1.83
N SER A 213 -0.90 3.31 -2.66
CA SER A 213 -0.30 2.06 -3.11
C SER A 213 0.63 1.44 -2.05
N SER A 214 1.39 2.26 -1.36
CA SER A 214 2.37 1.83 -0.36
C SER A 214 1.75 1.31 0.93
N TYR A 215 0.62 1.85 1.35
CA TYR A 215 -0.16 1.31 2.47
C TYR A 215 -0.71 -0.11 2.19
N ARG A 216 -0.59 -0.58 0.96
CA ARG A 216 -1.12 -1.86 0.46
C ARG A 216 -0.09 -2.99 0.42
N MET A 217 1.22 -2.70 0.65
CA MET A 217 2.27 -3.70 0.75
C MET A 217 2.37 -4.26 2.17
#